data_237a6d524c9281a8d3ecbedf3fd05e5f
#
_entry.id   237a6d524c9281a8d3ecbedf3fd05e5f
#
_cell.length_a   1.000
_cell.length_b   1.000
_cell.length_c   1.000
_cell.angle_alpha   90.00
_cell.angle_beta   90.00
_cell.angle_gamma   90.00
#
_symmetry.space_group_name_H-M   'P 1'
#
loop_
_entity.id
_entity.type
_entity.pdbx_description
1 polymer ?
#
loop_
_entity_poly.entity_id
_entity_poly.type
_entity_poly.pdbx_seq_one_letter_code
_entity_poly.pdbx_strand_id
1 'polypeptide(L)'
;SLDKICRGNLQVAYVDASSPGFEMPDRNGGVGLARKIGLDTALKVFDYQEPVVKLLFCLDADTLVEKNYLSAVRNFFEKEKATAAVVAFQHQDADEPSVQAAICCYEIFLRYYVLGLRYANSMYAFHSIGSTMVCTADGYTAVRGMNRKEAAEDFYFLNKLAKIKGMNMINNTRVCPSARPSNRVPFGTGQRIIRFLKGEQNEYMLYDPQVFWILKEWSELISTCEGEDAGEVLALAGKIHPLL
;
A
#
# COMPACT_ATOMS: atom_id res chain seq x y z
N SER A 1 -23.41 -5.24 14.93
CA SER A 1 -24.31 -6.07 14.12
C SER A 1 -23.83 -6.12 12.69
N LEU A 2 -24.08 -7.20 11.99
CA LEU A 2 -23.72 -7.37 10.59
C LEU A 2 -25.04 -7.43 9.80
N ASP A 3 -25.43 -6.29 9.23
CA ASP A 3 -26.60 -6.26 8.36
C ASP A 3 -26.17 -6.64 6.93
N LYS A 4 -26.82 -7.65 6.36
CA LYS A 4 -26.49 -8.17 5.03
C LYS A 4 -27.52 -7.68 4.00
N ILE A 5 -27.04 -7.10 2.92
CA ILE A 5 -27.82 -6.78 1.73
C ILE A 5 -27.32 -7.70 0.62
N CYS A 6 -28.20 -8.51 0.03
CA CYS A 6 -27.86 -9.40 -1.07
C CYS A 6 -28.48 -8.88 -2.38
N ARG A 7 -27.65 -8.72 -3.42
CA ARG A 7 -28.07 -8.42 -4.79
C ARG A 7 -27.40 -9.41 -5.75
N GLY A 8 -28.14 -10.42 -6.18
CA GLY A 8 -27.58 -11.49 -7.01
C GLY A 8 -26.44 -12.23 -6.27
N ASN A 9 -25.27 -12.28 -6.87
CA ASN A 9 -24.08 -12.90 -6.30
C ASN A 9 -23.27 -11.95 -5.38
N LEU A 10 -23.74 -10.71 -5.16
CA LEU A 10 -23.10 -9.74 -4.29
C LEU A 10 -23.76 -9.77 -2.92
N GLN A 11 -22.99 -10.05 -1.89
CA GLN A 11 -23.38 -9.87 -0.49
C GLN A 11 -22.68 -8.62 0.06
N VAL A 12 -23.45 -7.70 0.63
CA VAL A 12 -22.95 -6.49 1.26
C VAL A 12 -23.25 -6.56 2.75
N ALA A 13 -22.27 -6.25 3.56
CA ALA A 13 -22.41 -6.13 4.99
C ALA A 13 -21.60 -4.93 5.49
N TYR A 14 -21.98 -4.36 6.62
CA TYR A 14 -21.19 -3.32 7.28
C TYR A 14 -20.99 -3.66 8.75
N VAL A 15 -19.93 -3.11 9.32
CA VAL A 15 -19.66 -3.13 10.76
C VAL A 15 -19.74 -1.69 11.25
N ASP A 16 -20.67 -1.41 12.14
CA ASP A 16 -20.74 -0.10 12.78
C ASP A 16 -19.58 0.04 13.77
N ALA A 17 -18.73 1.04 13.54
CA ALA A 17 -17.57 1.36 14.36
C ALA A 17 -17.47 2.88 14.61
N SER A 18 -18.59 3.60 14.49
CA SER A 18 -18.66 5.06 14.60
C SER A 18 -19.88 5.62 15.33
N SER A 19 -20.99 4.88 15.40
CA SER A 19 -22.17 5.32 16.13
C SER A 19 -21.93 5.34 17.66
N PRO A 20 -22.67 6.16 18.42
CA PRO A 20 -22.54 6.23 19.88
C PRO A 20 -22.55 4.85 20.56
N GLY A 21 -21.49 4.52 21.28
CA GLY A 21 -21.28 3.24 21.95
C GLY A 21 -20.63 2.14 21.11
N PHE A 22 -20.35 2.40 19.82
CA PHE A 22 -19.63 1.50 18.90
C PHE A 22 -18.36 2.13 18.34
N GLU A 23 -18.00 3.33 18.83
CA GLU A 23 -16.84 4.06 18.32
C GLU A 23 -15.56 3.26 18.49
N MET A 24 -14.67 3.39 17.51
CA MET A 24 -13.31 2.91 17.66
C MET A 24 -12.61 3.66 18.82
N PRO A 25 -11.68 2.99 19.55
CA PRO A 25 -10.98 3.64 20.64
C PRO A 25 -10.15 4.82 20.13
N ASP A 26 -10.03 5.89 20.92
CA ASP A 26 -9.24 7.09 20.57
C ASP A 26 -7.77 6.73 20.26
N ARG A 27 -7.20 5.82 21.03
CA ARG A 27 -5.85 5.30 20.77
C ARG A 27 -5.90 4.10 19.83
N ASN A 28 -5.18 4.19 18.71
CA ASN A 28 -5.14 3.19 17.63
C ASN A 28 -6.48 3.02 16.88
N GLY A 29 -7.42 3.95 17.00
CA GLY A 29 -8.72 3.98 16.34
C GLY A 29 -8.67 4.70 15.01
N GLY A 30 -7.86 4.25 14.06
CA GLY A 30 -7.73 4.88 12.74
C GLY A 30 -8.08 3.92 11.59
N VAL A 31 -7.69 4.33 10.37
CA VAL A 31 -7.96 3.56 9.14
C VAL A 31 -7.38 2.14 9.19
N GLY A 32 -6.26 1.92 9.88
CA GLY A 32 -5.68 0.58 10.06
C GLY A 32 -6.59 -0.34 10.87
N LEU A 33 -7.21 0.15 11.93
CA LEU A 33 -8.18 -0.62 12.71
C LEU A 33 -9.47 -0.87 11.91
N ALA A 34 -9.97 0.12 11.18
CA ALA A 34 -11.16 -0.03 10.33
C ALA A 34 -10.94 -1.12 9.26
N ARG A 35 -9.81 -1.07 8.54
CA ARG A 35 -9.43 -2.12 7.58
C ARG A 35 -9.29 -3.48 8.25
N LYS A 36 -8.65 -3.53 9.44
CA LYS A 36 -8.50 -4.78 10.19
C LYS A 36 -9.85 -5.39 10.54
N ILE A 37 -10.79 -4.63 11.06
CA ILE A 37 -12.14 -5.10 11.41
C ILE A 37 -12.82 -5.69 10.17
N GLY A 38 -12.80 -4.99 9.03
CA GLY A 38 -13.40 -5.46 7.78
C GLY A 38 -12.76 -6.75 7.26
N LEU A 39 -11.43 -6.79 7.21
CA LEU A 39 -10.69 -7.95 6.69
C LEU A 39 -10.79 -9.18 7.62
N ASP A 40 -10.69 -8.98 8.94
CA ASP A 40 -10.87 -10.07 9.93
C ASP A 40 -12.33 -10.61 9.89
N THR A 41 -13.30 -9.75 9.60
CA THR A 41 -14.70 -10.18 9.42
C THR A 41 -14.86 -10.97 8.12
N ALA A 42 -14.24 -10.52 7.02
CA ALA A 42 -14.26 -11.24 5.75
C ALA A 42 -13.70 -12.67 5.86
N LEU A 43 -12.63 -12.86 6.62
CA LEU A 43 -12.09 -14.21 6.88
C LEU A 43 -13.11 -15.16 7.50
N LYS A 44 -14.02 -14.65 8.34
CA LYS A 44 -15.03 -15.49 9.02
C LYS A 44 -16.20 -15.91 8.14
N VAL A 45 -16.38 -15.21 7.00
CA VAL A 45 -17.49 -15.48 6.09
C VAL A 45 -17.08 -16.23 4.82
N PHE A 46 -15.78 -16.45 4.61
CA PHE A 46 -15.31 -17.28 3.50
C PHE A 46 -15.71 -18.74 3.67
N ASP A 47 -16.18 -19.34 2.59
CA ASP A 47 -16.33 -20.79 2.52
C ASP A 47 -14.98 -21.43 2.14
N TYR A 48 -14.31 -22.01 3.12
CA TYR A 48 -13.03 -22.67 2.93
C TYR A 48 -13.11 -24.08 2.35
N GLN A 49 -14.32 -24.64 2.18
CA GLN A 49 -14.53 -25.93 1.50
C GLN A 49 -14.47 -25.77 -0.02
N GLU A 50 -14.81 -24.60 -0.53
CA GLU A 50 -14.68 -24.33 -1.96
C GLU A 50 -13.19 -24.19 -2.36
N PRO A 51 -12.72 -24.91 -3.41
CA PRO A 51 -11.32 -24.91 -3.84
C PRO A 51 -10.97 -23.68 -4.70
N VAL A 52 -11.41 -22.49 -4.30
CA VAL A 52 -11.09 -21.21 -4.96
C VAL A 52 -10.24 -20.33 -4.06
N VAL A 53 -9.34 -19.56 -4.66
CA VAL A 53 -8.49 -18.63 -3.93
C VAL A 53 -9.34 -17.57 -3.23
N LYS A 54 -9.18 -17.43 -1.92
CA LYS A 54 -9.86 -16.42 -1.11
C LYS A 54 -9.03 -15.15 -1.13
N LEU A 55 -9.54 -14.10 -1.74
CA LEU A 55 -8.86 -12.82 -1.90
C LEU A 55 -9.48 -11.75 -1.02
N LEU A 56 -8.63 -10.99 -0.38
CA LEU A 56 -8.96 -9.82 0.42
C LEU A 56 -8.51 -8.58 -0.34
N PHE A 57 -9.43 -7.65 -0.56
CA PHE A 57 -9.22 -6.38 -1.25
C PHE A 57 -9.38 -5.22 -0.29
N CYS A 58 -8.54 -4.21 -0.42
CA CYS A 58 -8.70 -2.94 0.27
C CYS A 58 -9.09 -1.85 -0.74
N LEU A 59 -10.24 -1.23 -0.53
CA LEU A 59 -10.68 -0.07 -1.29
C LEU A 59 -11.19 1.00 -0.34
N ASP A 60 -10.83 2.25 -0.60
CA ASP A 60 -11.41 3.39 0.10
C ASP A 60 -12.75 3.76 -0.57
N ALA A 61 -13.67 4.33 0.19
CA ALA A 61 -15.04 4.60 -0.28
C ALA A 61 -15.11 5.61 -1.45
N ASP A 62 -14.06 6.39 -1.66
CA ASP A 62 -13.91 7.39 -2.72
C ASP A 62 -12.99 6.94 -3.87
N THR A 63 -12.61 5.66 -3.90
CA THR A 63 -11.78 5.05 -4.95
C THR A 63 -12.65 4.38 -6.00
N LEU A 64 -12.46 4.73 -7.26
CA LEU A 64 -13.07 4.06 -8.40
C LEU A 64 -12.16 2.93 -8.89
N VAL A 65 -12.75 1.96 -9.61
CA VAL A 65 -12.02 0.84 -10.21
C VAL A 65 -12.46 0.63 -11.66
N GLU A 66 -11.57 0.07 -12.47
CA GLU A 66 -11.92 -0.34 -13.83
C GLU A 66 -12.91 -1.52 -13.82
N LYS A 67 -13.71 -1.63 -14.90
CA LYS A 67 -14.77 -2.65 -15.00
C LYS A 67 -14.25 -4.08 -14.87
N ASN A 68 -13.02 -4.33 -15.28
CA ASN A 68 -12.37 -5.65 -15.22
C ASN A 68 -11.62 -5.90 -13.92
N TYR A 69 -11.67 -4.99 -12.93
CA TYR A 69 -10.85 -5.03 -11.71
C TYR A 69 -10.89 -6.39 -11.01
N LEU A 70 -12.07 -6.88 -10.64
CA LEU A 70 -12.20 -8.14 -9.91
C LEU A 70 -11.74 -9.34 -10.74
N SER A 71 -12.11 -9.40 -12.02
CA SER A 71 -11.74 -10.50 -12.91
C SER A 71 -10.23 -10.51 -13.22
N ALA A 72 -9.64 -9.35 -13.46
CA ALA A 72 -8.21 -9.22 -13.74
C ALA A 72 -7.36 -9.64 -12.54
N VAL A 73 -7.74 -9.18 -11.33
CA VAL A 73 -7.05 -9.55 -10.09
C VAL A 73 -7.20 -11.04 -9.80
N ARG A 74 -8.41 -11.58 -9.88
CA ARG A 74 -8.65 -13.02 -9.68
C ARG A 74 -7.80 -13.87 -10.62
N ASN A 75 -7.84 -13.60 -11.93
CA ASN A 75 -7.08 -14.32 -12.93
C ASN A 75 -5.56 -14.25 -12.66
N PHE A 76 -5.08 -13.10 -12.21
CA PHE A 76 -3.67 -12.93 -11.83
C PHE A 76 -3.30 -13.87 -10.67
N PHE A 77 -4.05 -13.89 -9.58
CA PHE A 77 -3.76 -14.75 -8.43
C PHE A 77 -3.91 -16.24 -8.75
N GLU A 78 -4.86 -16.61 -9.57
CA GLU A 78 -5.03 -18.01 -10.05
C GLU A 78 -3.85 -18.47 -10.89
N LYS A 79 -3.31 -17.60 -11.76
CA LYS A 79 -2.20 -17.91 -12.66
C LYS A 79 -0.85 -17.88 -11.95
N GLU A 80 -0.54 -16.78 -11.26
CA GLU A 80 0.80 -16.53 -10.70
C GLU A 80 1.00 -17.17 -9.31
N LYS A 81 -0.08 -17.72 -8.70
CA LYS A 81 -0.05 -18.27 -7.33
C LYS A 81 0.55 -17.30 -6.31
N ALA A 82 0.32 -16.00 -6.54
CA ALA A 82 0.80 -14.92 -5.70
C ALA A 82 0.16 -14.95 -4.31
N THR A 83 0.88 -14.47 -3.30
CA THR A 83 0.35 -14.31 -1.94
C THR A 83 -0.19 -12.90 -1.71
N ALA A 84 0.44 -11.91 -2.32
CA ALA A 84 0.05 -10.51 -2.25
C ALA A 84 0.41 -9.78 -3.55
N ALA A 85 -0.36 -8.74 -3.84
CA ALA A 85 -0.12 -7.84 -4.95
C ALA A 85 -0.60 -6.42 -4.64
N VAL A 86 -0.03 -5.45 -5.36
CA VAL A 86 -0.59 -4.10 -5.48
C VAL A 86 -1.09 -3.91 -6.91
N VAL A 87 -2.26 -3.28 -7.04
CA VAL A 87 -2.85 -2.97 -8.34
C VAL A 87 -2.32 -1.62 -8.83
N ALA A 88 -2.10 -1.47 -10.12
CA ALA A 88 -1.75 -0.20 -10.73
C ALA A 88 -2.78 0.89 -10.37
N PHE A 89 -2.32 2.12 -10.25
CA PHE A 89 -3.19 3.23 -9.87
C PHE A 89 -2.98 4.45 -10.78
N GLN A 90 -3.99 5.26 -10.81
CA GLN A 90 -3.97 6.63 -11.32
C GLN A 90 -5.06 7.39 -10.56
N HIS A 91 -4.72 8.51 -9.93
CA HIS A 91 -5.76 9.30 -9.26
C HIS A 91 -6.81 9.78 -10.26
N GLN A 92 -8.03 9.98 -9.76
CA GLN A 92 -9.09 10.62 -10.51
C GLN A 92 -8.66 12.02 -10.92
N ASP A 93 -9.13 12.49 -12.07
CA ASP A 93 -8.91 13.87 -12.49
C ASP A 93 -9.60 14.83 -11.51
N ALA A 94 -8.95 15.94 -11.24
CA ALA A 94 -9.49 17.00 -10.40
C ALA A 94 -10.06 18.13 -11.27
N ASP A 95 -11.22 18.66 -10.88
CA ASP A 95 -11.87 19.78 -11.58
C ASP A 95 -11.03 21.07 -11.50
N GLU A 96 -10.38 21.30 -10.37
CA GLU A 96 -9.51 22.44 -10.12
C GLU A 96 -8.12 22.23 -10.74
N PRO A 97 -7.64 23.09 -11.66
CA PRO A 97 -6.33 22.92 -12.31
C PRO A 97 -5.15 22.88 -11.33
N SER A 98 -5.24 23.63 -10.24
CA SER A 98 -4.22 23.65 -9.18
C SER A 98 -4.14 22.32 -8.42
N VAL A 99 -5.27 21.68 -8.14
CA VAL A 99 -5.34 20.35 -7.53
C VAL A 99 -4.85 19.30 -8.52
N GLN A 100 -5.20 19.43 -9.81
CA GLN A 100 -4.70 18.53 -10.85
C GLN A 100 -3.18 18.60 -10.96
N ALA A 101 -2.59 19.80 -10.93
CA ALA A 101 -1.14 19.97 -10.92
C ALA A 101 -0.49 19.32 -9.68
N ALA A 102 -1.08 19.50 -8.50
CA ALA A 102 -0.62 18.89 -7.26
C ALA A 102 -0.61 17.36 -7.35
N ILE A 103 -1.68 16.75 -7.89
CA ILE A 103 -1.78 15.31 -8.07
C ILE A 103 -0.75 14.77 -9.08
N CYS A 104 -0.56 15.49 -10.20
CA CYS A 104 0.46 15.12 -11.18
C CYS A 104 1.87 15.11 -10.55
N CYS A 105 2.23 16.16 -9.79
CA CYS A 105 3.51 16.21 -9.09
C CYS A 105 3.66 15.05 -8.09
N TYR A 106 2.62 14.76 -7.33
CA TYR A 106 2.64 13.65 -6.37
C TYR A 106 2.77 12.29 -7.05
N GLU A 107 2.07 12.04 -8.15
CA GLU A 107 2.19 10.80 -8.91
C GLU A 107 3.58 10.63 -9.54
N ILE A 108 4.17 11.72 -10.06
CA ILE A 108 5.55 11.69 -10.55
C ILE A 108 6.50 11.31 -9.43
N PHE A 109 6.36 11.94 -8.24
CA PHE A 109 7.16 11.61 -7.07
C PHE A 109 7.04 10.13 -6.68
N LEU A 110 5.83 9.58 -6.60
CA LEU A 110 5.60 8.18 -6.23
C LEU A 110 6.23 7.22 -7.24
N ARG A 111 6.07 7.49 -8.54
CA ARG A 111 6.64 6.66 -9.61
C ARG A 111 8.17 6.73 -9.64
N TYR A 112 8.72 7.93 -9.49
CA TYR A 112 10.16 8.14 -9.39
C TYR A 112 10.76 7.38 -8.20
N TYR A 113 10.14 7.48 -7.03
CA TYR A 113 10.58 6.78 -5.83
C TYR A 113 10.62 5.25 -6.03
N VAL A 114 9.54 4.67 -6.56
CA VAL A 114 9.49 3.22 -6.85
C VAL A 114 10.48 2.83 -7.94
N LEU A 115 10.70 3.67 -8.95
CA LEU A 115 11.73 3.44 -9.97
C LEU A 115 13.13 3.37 -9.36
N GLY A 116 13.46 4.30 -8.45
CA GLY A 116 14.70 4.29 -7.70
C GLY A 116 14.87 3.04 -6.82
N LEU A 117 13.80 2.62 -6.14
CA LEU A 117 13.83 1.36 -5.37
C LEU A 117 14.04 0.13 -6.26
N ARG A 118 13.48 0.11 -7.48
CA ARG A 118 13.74 -0.96 -8.46
C ARG A 118 15.20 -0.97 -8.93
N TYR A 119 15.75 0.22 -9.19
CA TYR A 119 17.18 0.35 -9.53
C TYR A 119 18.07 -0.19 -8.41
N ALA A 120 17.69 0.04 -7.16
CA ALA A 120 18.39 -0.48 -5.98
C ALA A 120 18.09 -1.97 -5.67
N ASN A 121 17.37 -2.70 -6.52
CA ASN A 121 16.95 -4.09 -6.30
C ASN A 121 16.22 -4.30 -4.98
N SER A 122 15.53 -3.26 -4.47
CA SER A 122 14.81 -3.32 -3.21
C SER A 122 13.57 -4.21 -3.31
N MET A 123 13.38 -5.11 -2.37
CA MET A 123 12.15 -5.90 -2.24
C MET A 123 10.90 -5.05 -1.96
N TYR A 124 11.09 -3.77 -1.63
CA TYR A 124 10.02 -2.81 -1.36
C TYR A 124 9.71 -1.90 -2.55
N ALA A 125 10.12 -2.27 -3.76
CA ALA A 125 9.92 -1.50 -5.00
C ALA A 125 8.48 -1.58 -5.53
N PHE A 126 7.50 -1.20 -4.70
CA PHE A 126 6.08 -1.15 -5.02
C PHE A 126 5.43 0.10 -4.41
N HIS A 127 4.26 0.48 -4.94
CA HIS A 127 3.51 1.62 -4.40
C HIS A 127 2.71 1.22 -3.16
N SER A 128 2.97 1.88 -2.02
CA SER A 128 2.22 1.70 -0.78
C SER A 128 1.02 2.65 -0.75
N ILE A 129 -0.07 2.25 -1.39
CA ILE A 129 -1.32 2.99 -1.44
C ILE A 129 -2.43 2.08 -0.92
N GLY A 130 -3.18 2.56 0.07
CA GLY A 130 -4.16 1.77 0.79
C GLY A 130 -5.23 1.09 -0.07
N SER A 131 -5.65 1.76 -1.15
CA SER A 131 -6.68 1.24 -2.07
C SER A 131 -6.15 0.28 -3.13
N THR A 132 -4.84 0.02 -3.20
CA THR A 132 -4.26 -0.89 -4.21
C THR A 132 -3.97 -2.29 -3.71
N MET A 133 -4.11 -2.51 -2.40
CA MET A 133 -3.67 -3.74 -1.73
C MET A 133 -4.62 -4.91 -1.98
N VAL A 134 -4.07 -6.03 -2.39
CA VAL A 134 -4.77 -7.31 -2.47
C VAL A 134 -3.87 -8.41 -1.91
N CYS A 135 -4.44 -9.31 -1.11
CA CYS A 135 -3.72 -10.50 -0.65
C CYS A 135 -4.66 -11.71 -0.53
N THR A 136 -4.08 -12.89 -0.47
CA THR A 136 -4.83 -14.11 -0.14
C THR A 136 -5.17 -14.13 1.35
N ALA A 137 -6.20 -14.88 1.74
CA ALA A 137 -6.53 -15.14 3.15
C ALA A 137 -5.33 -15.75 3.90
N ASP A 138 -4.59 -16.66 3.25
CA ASP A 138 -3.38 -17.27 3.82
C ASP A 138 -2.26 -16.25 4.02
N GLY A 139 -2.03 -15.37 3.03
CA GLY A 139 -1.05 -14.28 3.16
C GLY A 139 -1.40 -13.31 4.28
N TYR A 140 -2.67 -12.96 4.40
CA TYR A 140 -3.16 -12.10 5.47
C TYR A 140 -2.94 -12.71 6.86
N THR A 141 -3.28 -13.99 7.03
CA THR A 141 -3.12 -14.68 8.31
C THR A 141 -1.65 -14.93 8.67
N ALA A 142 -0.81 -15.24 7.68
CA ALA A 142 0.64 -15.45 7.88
C ALA A 142 1.33 -14.20 8.45
N VAL A 143 0.89 -12.99 8.11
CA VAL A 143 1.40 -11.74 8.69
C VAL A 143 0.64 -11.29 9.95
N ARG A 144 -0.25 -12.11 10.48
CA ARG A 144 -1.12 -11.79 11.63
C ARG A 144 -2.05 -10.60 11.37
N GLY A 145 -2.46 -10.46 10.11
CA GLY A 145 -3.42 -9.46 9.67
C GLY A 145 -2.89 -8.03 9.61
N MET A 146 -3.83 -7.10 9.35
CA MET A 146 -3.58 -5.67 9.31
C MET A 146 -3.12 -5.15 10.68
N ASN A 147 -2.20 -4.19 10.69
CA ASN A 147 -1.81 -3.50 11.91
C ASN A 147 -2.86 -2.42 12.31
N ARG A 148 -2.83 -2.00 13.59
CA ARG A 148 -3.76 -1.02 14.15
C ARG A 148 -3.20 0.40 14.15
N LYS A 149 -2.33 0.74 13.19
CA LYS A 149 -1.76 2.08 13.10
C LYS A 149 -2.81 3.08 12.61
N GLU A 150 -2.77 4.26 13.15
CA GLU A 150 -3.67 5.36 12.75
C GLU A 150 -3.37 5.87 11.33
N ALA A 151 -2.10 5.74 10.91
CA ALA A 151 -1.63 6.10 9.58
C ALA A 151 -0.41 5.25 9.18
N ALA A 152 -0.08 5.17 7.89
CA ALA A 152 0.91 4.28 7.26
C ALA A 152 0.64 2.78 7.52
N GLU A 153 -0.57 2.40 7.82
CA GLU A 153 -0.96 1.02 8.02
C GLU A 153 -0.73 0.18 6.75
N ASP A 154 -0.95 0.77 5.58
CA ASP A 154 -0.69 0.20 4.26
C ASP A 154 0.80 -0.11 4.06
N PHE A 155 1.67 0.85 4.33
CA PHE A 155 3.12 0.67 4.24
C PHE A 155 3.61 -0.49 5.12
N TYR A 156 3.25 -0.50 6.39
CA TYR A 156 3.69 -1.56 7.30
C TYR A 156 3.08 -2.92 6.99
N PHE A 157 1.84 -2.94 6.50
CA PHE A 157 1.18 -4.19 6.11
C PHE A 157 1.82 -4.79 4.86
N LEU A 158 2.01 -3.99 3.81
CA LEU A 158 2.65 -4.42 2.58
C LEU A 158 4.10 -4.87 2.81
N ASN A 159 4.85 -4.18 3.68
CA ASN A 159 6.21 -4.59 4.05
C ASN A 159 6.25 -5.96 4.72
N LYS A 160 5.26 -6.30 5.57
CA LYS A 160 5.16 -7.66 6.15
C LYS A 160 4.88 -8.70 5.06
N LEU A 161 3.95 -8.42 4.14
CA LEU A 161 3.62 -9.32 3.04
C LEU A 161 4.81 -9.53 2.10
N ALA A 162 5.54 -8.47 1.76
CA ALA A 162 6.72 -8.54 0.90
C ALA A 162 7.80 -9.49 1.44
N LYS A 163 7.96 -9.56 2.77
CA LYS A 163 8.94 -10.44 3.43
C LYS A 163 8.60 -11.94 3.36
N ILE A 164 7.36 -12.31 3.01
CA ILE A 164 6.96 -13.72 2.92
C ILE A 164 7.31 -14.32 1.57
N LYS A 165 6.81 -13.71 0.47
CA LYS A 165 6.97 -14.21 -0.91
C LYS A 165 7.21 -13.09 -1.93
N GLY A 166 7.66 -11.92 -1.48
CA GLY A 166 7.76 -10.74 -2.33
C GLY A 166 6.40 -10.09 -2.60
N MET A 167 6.43 -8.99 -3.36
CA MET A 167 5.24 -8.25 -3.76
C MET A 167 5.09 -8.25 -5.28
N ASN A 168 3.90 -8.59 -5.75
CA ASN A 168 3.56 -8.58 -7.16
C ASN A 168 2.89 -7.27 -7.56
N MET A 169 2.92 -6.94 -8.85
CA MET A 169 2.23 -5.79 -9.42
C MET A 169 1.25 -6.24 -10.51
N ILE A 170 0.00 -5.79 -10.40
CA ILE A 170 -1.06 -6.05 -11.38
C ILE A 170 -1.25 -4.80 -12.22
N ASN A 171 -0.90 -4.85 -13.52
CA ASN A 171 -0.90 -3.70 -14.42
C ASN A 171 -2.00 -3.75 -15.50
N ASN A 172 -2.77 -4.84 -15.58
CA ASN A 172 -3.83 -5.03 -16.57
C ASN A 172 -5.22 -4.57 -16.10
N THR A 173 -5.25 -3.92 -14.95
CA THR A 173 -6.39 -3.18 -14.40
C THR A 173 -5.89 -2.08 -13.48
N ARG A 174 -6.77 -1.18 -13.05
CA ARG A 174 -6.38 0.03 -12.32
C ARG A 174 -7.39 0.39 -11.24
N VAL A 175 -6.90 0.97 -10.16
CA VAL A 175 -7.68 1.71 -9.17
C VAL A 175 -7.47 3.21 -9.34
N CYS A 176 -8.51 3.99 -9.10
CA CYS A 176 -8.48 5.45 -9.26
C CYS A 176 -8.85 6.12 -7.92
N PRO A 177 -7.86 6.34 -7.03
CA PRO A 177 -8.09 7.04 -5.76
C PRO A 177 -8.53 8.48 -6.00
N SER A 178 -9.28 9.04 -5.06
CA SER A 178 -9.72 10.43 -5.11
C SER A 178 -8.55 11.41 -5.03
N ALA A 179 -8.59 12.47 -5.85
CA ALA A 179 -7.63 13.58 -5.86
C ALA A 179 -8.05 14.74 -4.95
N ARG A 180 -8.73 14.49 -3.84
CA ARG A 180 -9.23 15.57 -2.97
C ARG A 180 -8.25 15.96 -1.86
N PRO A 181 -8.15 17.26 -1.50
CA PRO A 181 -7.48 17.69 -0.29
C PRO A 181 -8.09 17.07 0.96
N SER A 182 -7.26 16.66 1.92
CA SER A 182 -7.75 16.08 3.19
C SER A 182 -6.75 16.29 4.32
N ASN A 183 -7.25 16.73 5.48
CA ASN A 183 -6.47 16.90 6.72
C ASN A 183 -6.62 15.72 7.70
N ARG A 184 -7.28 14.64 7.30
CA ARG A 184 -7.56 13.50 8.21
C ARG A 184 -6.32 12.78 8.72
N VAL A 185 -5.26 12.78 7.94
CA VAL A 185 -3.98 12.15 8.29
C VAL A 185 -2.83 13.11 7.97
N PRO A 186 -1.69 13.03 8.70
CA PRO A 186 -0.59 13.99 8.56
C PRO A 186 0.23 13.83 7.27
N PHE A 187 -0.01 12.81 6.47
CA PHE A 187 0.69 12.54 5.20
C PHE A 187 -0.24 11.80 4.21
N GLY A 188 0.28 11.50 3.01
CA GLY A 188 -0.48 10.87 1.92
C GLY A 188 -1.07 11.90 0.97
N THR A 189 -1.90 11.44 0.03
CA THR A 189 -2.43 12.23 -1.10
C THR A 189 -3.04 13.57 -0.67
N GLY A 190 -3.96 13.55 0.29
CA GLY A 190 -4.66 14.78 0.71
C GLY A 190 -3.72 15.84 1.29
N GLN A 191 -2.75 15.46 2.12
CA GLN A 191 -1.78 16.39 2.68
C GLN A 191 -0.78 16.91 1.62
N ARG A 192 -0.37 16.09 0.68
CA ARG A 192 0.49 16.52 -0.43
C ARG A 192 -0.18 17.59 -1.27
N ILE A 193 -1.47 17.41 -1.58
CA ILE A 193 -2.26 18.42 -2.29
C ILE A 193 -2.32 19.72 -1.48
N ILE A 194 -2.64 19.64 -0.18
CA ILE A 194 -2.71 20.82 0.68
C ILE A 194 -1.39 21.59 0.72
N ARG A 195 -0.26 20.91 0.91
CA ARG A 195 1.08 21.53 0.94
C ARG A 195 1.43 22.19 -0.39
N PHE A 196 1.12 21.51 -1.51
CA PHE A 196 1.31 22.08 -2.84
C PHE A 196 0.50 23.38 -3.01
N LEU A 197 -0.78 23.38 -2.66
CA LEU A 197 -1.67 24.54 -2.79
C LEU A 197 -1.26 25.70 -1.89
N LYS A 198 -0.71 25.43 -0.71
CA LYS A 198 -0.20 26.45 0.22
C LYS A 198 1.19 26.96 -0.14
N GLY A 199 1.94 26.27 -1.00
CA GLY A 199 3.33 26.61 -1.30
C GLY A 199 4.27 26.46 -0.10
N GLU A 200 3.90 25.65 0.89
CA GLU A 200 4.70 25.46 2.12
C GLU A 200 6.03 24.74 1.85
N GLN A 201 6.09 23.91 0.83
CA GLN A 201 7.27 23.16 0.42
C GLN A 201 7.35 23.09 -1.10
N ASN A 202 8.56 22.90 -1.63
CA ASN A 202 8.75 22.66 -3.05
C ASN A 202 8.40 21.20 -3.39
N GLU A 203 7.15 20.95 -3.72
CA GLU A 203 6.63 19.60 -4.08
C GLU A 203 7.12 19.12 -5.46
N TYR A 204 7.86 19.94 -6.23
CA TYR A 204 8.53 19.50 -7.46
C TYR A 204 9.87 18.81 -7.20
N MET A 205 10.39 18.84 -5.97
CA MET A 205 11.65 18.20 -5.64
C MET A 205 11.51 16.68 -5.56
N LEU A 206 12.42 15.99 -6.22
CA LEU A 206 12.62 14.56 -6.14
C LEU A 206 13.86 14.25 -5.30
N TYR A 207 14.00 13.02 -4.84
CA TYR A 207 15.25 12.59 -4.20
C TYR A 207 16.41 12.64 -5.20
N ASP A 208 17.61 12.95 -4.70
CA ASP A 208 18.82 12.81 -5.50
C ASP A 208 18.97 11.35 -5.97
N PRO A 209 19.18 11.08 -7.27
CA PRO A 209 19.39 9.73 -7.78
C PRO A 209 20.52 8.97 -7.06
N GLN A 210 21.51 9.66 -6.54
CA GLN A 210 22.62 9.08 -5.78
C GLN A 210 22.14 8.30 -4.56
N VAL A 211 21.03 8.71 -3.94
CA VAL A 211 20.44 7.99 -2.79
C VAL A 211 20.09 6.54 -3.17
N PHE A 212 19.58 6.32 -4.37
CA PHE A 212 19.22 4.97 -4.83
C PHE A 212 20.46 4.14 -5.23
N TRP A 213 21.50 4.80 -5.71
CA TRP A 213 22.79 4.15 -5.94
C TRP A 213 23.40 3.69 -4.60
N ILE A 214 23.47 4.58 -3.61
CA ILE A 214 23.94 4.23 -2.26
C ILE A 214 23.14 3.06 -1.68
N LEU A 215 21.82 3.11 -1.79
CA LEU A 215 20.94 2.04 -1.32
C LEU A 215 21.23 0.69 -2.01
N LYS A 216 21.52 0.73 -3.32
CA LYS A 216 21.88 -0.47 -4.10
C LYS A 216 23.17 -1.08 -3.58
N GLU A 217 24.25 -0.30 -3.57
CA GLU A 217 25.58 -0.75 -3.11
C GLU A 217 25.53 -1.27 -1.67
N TRP A 218 24.80 -0.56 -0.78
CA TRP A 218 24.58 -0.99 0.58
C TRP A 218 23.83 -2.33 0.66
N SER A 219 22.78 -2.50 -0.12
CA SER A 219 22.00 -3.76 -0.12
C SER A 219 22.82 -4.92 -0.67
N GLU A 220 23.63 -4.70 -1.69
CA GLU A 220 24.55 -5.69 -2.25
C GLU A 220 25.64 -6.06 -1.23
N LEU A 221 26.25 -5.10 -0.56
CA LEU A 221 27.23 -5.34 0.51
C LEU A 221 26.63 -6.23 1.60
N ILE A 222 25.48 -5.86 2.17
CA ILE A 222 24.84 -6.64 3.22
C ILE A 222 24.49 -8.08 2.78
N SER A 223 24.08 -8.27 1.53
CA SER A 223 23.75 -9.61 1.00
C SER A 223 24.96 -10.52 0.84
N THR A 224 26.18 -9.96 0.77
CA THR A 224 27.42 -10.70 0.59
C THR A 224 28.25 -10.86 1.87
N CYS A 225 27.90 -10.15 2.95
CA CYS A 225 28.66 -10.12 4.21
C CYS A 225 28.22 -11.18 5.24
N GLU A 226 27.54 -12.24 4.82
CA GLU A 226 27.13 -13.31 5.75
C GLU A 226 28.36 -13.99 6.38
N GLY A 227 28.52 -13.83 7.70
CA GLY A 227 29.62 -14.39 8.47
C GLY A 227 30.87 -13.51 8.60
N GLU A 228 30.89 -12.33 7.99
CA GLU A 228 31.97 -11.35 8.10
C GLU A 228 31.96 -10.62 9.45
N ASP A 229 33.14 -10.10 9.85
CA ASP A 229 33.25 -9.26 11.04
C ASP A 229 32.55 -7.92 10.86
N ALA A 230 31.83 -7.45 11.88
CA ALA A 230 31.07 -6.22 11.83
C ALA A 230 31.95 -4.97 11.56
N GLY A 231 33.21 -4.97 12.00
CA GLY A 231 34.17 -3.88 11.73
C GLY A 231 34.57 -3.84 10.26
N GLU A 232 34.73 -4.98 9.62
CA GLU A 232 35.02 -5.07 8.17
C GLU A 232 33.84 -4.59 7.34
N VAL A 233 32.61 -5.01 7.70
CA VAL A 233 31.38 -4.55 7.05
C VAL A 233 31.22 -3.04 7.16
N LEU A 234 31.46 -2.44 8.34
CA LEU A 234 31.42 -0.98 8.52
C LEU A 234 32.50 -0.25 7.72
N ALA A 235 33.71 -0.80 7.64
CA ALA A 235 34.78 -0.22 6.83
C ALA A 235 34.44 -0.24 5.32
N LEU A 236 33.79 -1.30 4.84
CA LEU A 236 33.30 -1.39 3.46
C LEU A 236 32.12 -0.43 3.20
N ALA A 237 31.19 -0.32 4.16
CA ALA A 237 30.07 0.61 4.08
C ALA A 237 30.55 2.07 3.97
N GLY A 238 31.56 2.46 4.77
CA GLY A 238 32.17 3.79 4.72
C GLY A 238 32.81 4.14 3.37
N LYS A 239 33.19 3.13 2.54
CA LYS A 239 33.67 3.35 1.16
C LYS A 239 32.53 3.66 0.17
N ILE A 240 31.33 3.20 0.44
CA ILE A 240 30.12 3.51 -0.36
C ILE A 240 29.68 4.95 -0.06
N HIS A 241 29.55 5.27 1.20
CA HIS A 241 29.19 6.62 1.65
C HIS A 241 29.63 6.85 3.10
N PRO A 242 30.19 8.02 3.43
CA PRO A 242 30.78 8.29 4.76
C PRO A 242 29.78 8.32 5.91
N LEU A 243 28.48 8.33 5.63
CA LEU A 243 27.41 8.27 6.64
C LEU A 243 26.86 6.83 6.86
N LEU A 244 27.33 5.84 6.14
CA LEU A 244 27.04 4.43 6.38
C LEU A 244 28.04 3.83 7.35
#